data_719281b80892c7fa528470109a1fff58
#
_entry.id   719281b80892c7fa528470109a1fff58
#
_cell.length_a   1.000
_cell.length_b   1.000
_cell.length_c   1.000
_cell.angle_alpha   90.00
_cell.angle_beta   90.00
_cell.angle_gamma   90.00
#
_symmetry.space_group_name_H-M   'P 1'
#
loop_
_entity.id
_entity.type
_entity.pdbx_description
1 polymer ?
#
loop_
_entity_poly.entity_id
_entity_poly.type
_entity_poly.pdbx_seq_one_letter_code
_entity_poly.pdbx_strand_id
1 'polypeptide(L)'
;MFKKFESTVLFIMKLLLFCACAGVFFLIFGSKFYFMLIPTRTSFITLGVFTLVYMMMNIIYGGFDIGKRKSKPIIYSFVLSVFFTDIAAHFFMCIMNITVVHNGKFVYDYPLLLLLTYIIQIFIIVVFTYGGNYLYFSANKPHDSIIITRKGEQTDSIISKIGRYKKQYNITETVFINDPDILKKIDKADSIFFYNLSVPERNAFVEYCYHCKKDIYYSVELSDIVSLGSHRVYFDDKSMVYAPVKGLTFEQRVIKRIMDLVIAGFGLIITSPIFLITALCIKLEDGGPVFYKQERATYAGKIFNVIKFRSMKVEDGSIHKSVTKNDDRITRTGRIIRKFRIDELPQLINVIKSDMSIVGP
;
A
#
# COMPACT_ATOMS: atom_id res chain seq x y z
N MET A 1 5.83 22.44 -24.92
CA MET A 1 4.45 22.09 -25.34
C MET A 1 3.84 20.95 -24.53
N PHE A 2 4.56 19.87 -24.22
CA PHE A 2 4.07 18.71 -23.47
C PHE A 2 3.68 19.01 -22.00
N LYS A 3 4.42 19.85 -21.26
CA LYS A 3 4.08 20.23 -19.86
C LYS A 3 2.64 20.79 -19.71
N LYS A 4 2.08 21.43 -20.74
CA LYS A 4 0.70 21.99 -20.74
C LYS A 4 -0.38 20.91 -20.89
N PHE A 5 -0.04 19.75 -21.46
CA PHE A 5 -0.97 18.64 -21.73
C PHE A 5 -0.70 17.38 -20.87
N GLU A 6 0.22 17.48 -19.91
CA GLU A 6 0.62 16.35 -19.07
C GLU A 6 -0.56 15.69 -18.35
N SER A 7 -1.39 16.49 -17.70
CA SER A 7 -2.58 16.00 -16.99
C SER A 7 -3.61 15.35 -17.93
N THR A 8 -3.75 15.90 -19.14
CA THR A 8 -4.67 15.36 -20.15
C THR A 8 -4.18 14.02 -20.69
N VAL A 9 -2.88 13.88 -20.98
CA VAL A 9 -2.29 12.61 -21.44
C VAL A 9 -2.42 11.54 -20.38
N LEU A 10 -2.11 11.87 -19.12
CA LEU A 10 -2.28 10.94 -17.99
C LEU A 10 -3.75 10.53 -17.80
N PHE A 11 -4.69 11.45 -17.97
CA PHE A 11 -6.12 11.16 -17.90
C PHE A 11 -6.55 10.19 -19.01
N ILE A 12 -6.13 10.46 -20.25
CA ILE A 12 -6.44 9.58 -21.41
C ILE A 12 -5.86 8.19 -21.18
N MET A 13 -4.64 8.08 -20.70
CA MET A 13 -4.02 6.80 -20.37
C MET A 13 -4.83 6.02 -19.33
N LYS A 14 -5.26 6.66 -18.25
CA LYS A 14 -6.10 6.04 -17.21
C LYS A 14 -7.44 5.56 -17.78
N LEU A 15 -8.04 6.37 -18.63
CA LEU A 15 -9.31 6.04 -19.31
C LEU A 15 -9.14 4.84 -20.25
N LEU A 16 -8.06 4.80 -21.03
CA LEU A 16 -7.76 3.67 -21.91
C LEU A 16 -7.56 2.37 -21.14
N LEU A 17 -6.85 2.41 -20.01
CA LEU A 17 -6.67 1.25 -19.15
C LEU A 17 -8.00 0.78 -18.56
N PHE A 18 -8.84 1.70 -18.10
CA PHE A 18 -10.20 1.38 -17.64
C PHE A 18 -11.01 0.70 -18.73
N CYS A 19 -11.06 1.29 -19.94
CA CYS A 19 -11.79 0.73 -21.08
C CYS A 19 -11.26 -0.66 -21.49
N ALA A 20 -9.94 -0.87 -21.43
CA ALA A 20 -9.34 -2.17 -21.71
C ALA A 20 -9.76 -3.22 -20.68
N CYS A 21 -9.67 -2.91 -19.37
CA CYS A 21 -10.08 -3.84 -18.33
C CYS A 21 -11.59 -4.14 -18.38
N ALA A 22 -12.43 -3.12 -18.51
CA ALA A 22 -13.87 -3.31 -18.68
C ALA A 22 -14.19 -4.09 -19.96
N GLY A 23 -13.55 -3.74 -21.08
CA GLY A 23 -13.73 -4.43 -22.36
C GLY A 23 -13.42 -5.93 -22.28
N VAL A 24 -12.32 -6.31 -21.63
CA VAL A 24 -11.98 -7.73 -21.39
C VAL A 24 -13.07 -8.44 -20.59
N PHE A 25 -13.53 -7.82 -19.49
CA PHE A 25 -14.62 -8.39 -18.69
C PHE A 25 -15.87 -8.63 -19.53
N PHE A 26 -16.34 -7.59 -20.25
CA PHE A 26 -17.55 -7.69 -21.06
C PHE A 26 -17.42 -8.62 -22.26
N LEU A 27 -16.26 -8.69 -22.90
CA LEU A 27 -16.02 -9.60 -24.04
C LEU A 27 -16.00 -11.06 -23.59
N ILE A 28 -15.31 -11.36 -22.49
CA ILE A 28 -15.20 -12.74 -22.00
C ILE A 28 -16.55 -13.24 -21.50
N PHE A 29 -17.25 -12.49 -20.64
CA PHE A 29 -18.59 -12.89 -20.19
C PHE A 29 -19.64 -12.79 -21.29
N GLY A 30 -19.48 -11.85 -22.22
CA GLY A 30 -20.33 -11.72 -23.40
C GLY A 30 -20.25 -12.91 -24.36
N SER A 31 -19.14 -13.66 -24.37
CA SER A 31 -19.04 -14.92 -25.12
C SER A 31 -20.00 -16.01 -24.62
N LYS A 32 -20.41 -15.93 -23.34
CA LYS A 32 -21.39 -16.85 -22.71
C LYS A 32 -22.77 -16.24 -22.61
N PHE A 33 -22.82 -14.94 -22.36
CA PHE A 33 -24.08 -14.19 -22.19
C PHE A 33 -24.12 -13.04 -23.18
N TYR A 34 -24.65 -13.29 -24.36
CA TYR A 34 -24.71 -12.30 -25.46
C TYR A 34 -25.34 -10.96 -25.06
N PHE A 35 -26.27 -10.97 -24.10
CA PHE A 35 -26.91 -9.76 -23.59
C PHE A 35 -25.95 -8.84 -22.83
N MET A 36 -24.74 -9.30 -22.47
CA MET A 36 -23.68 -8.44 -21.91
C MET A 36 -23.05 -7.52 -22.96
N LEU A 37 -23.10 -7.91 -24.24
CA LEU A 37 -22.53 -7.13 -25.35
C LEU A 37 -23.51 -6.14 -25.97
N ILE A 38 -24.79 -6.23 -25.62
CA ILE A 38 -25.82 -5.31 -26.08
C ILE A 38 -26.32 -4.44 -24.93
N PRO A 39 -26.91 -3.27 -25.22
CA PRO A 39 -27.40 -2.36 -24.16
C PRO A 39 -28.65 -2.95 -23.49
N THR A 40 -28.47 -3.76 -22.48
CA THR A 40 -29.50 -4.35 -21.64
C THR A 40 -29.42 -3.80 -20.21
N ARG A 41 -30.46 -4.02 -19.41
CA ARG A 41 -30.48 -3.66 -18.01
C ARG A 41 -29.30 -4.29 -17.23
N THR A 42 -29.03 -5.57 -17.53
CA THR A 42 -27.90 -6.31 -16.89
C THR A 42 -26.56 -5.70 -17.26
N SER A 43 -26.31 -5.40 -18.54
CA SER A 43 -25.03 -4.82 -18.98
C SER A 43 -24.81 -3.43 -18.38
N PHE A 44 -25.84 -2.57 -18.32
CA PHE A 44 -25.71 -1.23 -17.70
C PHE A 44 -25.43 -1.28 -16.20
N ILE A 45 -26.15 -2.14 -15.46
CA ILE A 45 -25.93 -2.27 -14.01
C ILE A 45 -24.53 -2.84 -13.74
N THR A 46 -24.11 -3.88 -14.46
CA THR A 46 -22.78 -4.47 -14.32
C THR A 46 -21.67 -3.45 -14.64
N LEU A 47 -21.84 -2.66 -15.72
CA LEU A 47 -20.90 -1.59 -16.07
C LEU A 47 -20.87 -0.49 -15.00
N GLY A 48 -22.03 -0.11 -14.46
CA GLY A 48 -22.12 0.86 -13.37
C GLY A 48 -21.38 0.40 -12.11
N VAL A 49 -21.58 -0.86 -11.69
CA VAL A 49 -20.87 -1.45 -10.55
C VAL A 49 -19.37 -1.54 -10.83
N PHE A 50 -18.98 -2.02 -12.03
CA PHE A 50 -17.59 -2.10 -12.44
C PHE A 50 -16.91 -0.72 -12.35
N THR A 51 -17.53 0.32 -12.92
CA THR A 51 -16.98 1.68 -12.92
C THR A 51 -16.86 2.24 -11.52
N LEU A 52 -17.91 2.11 -10.69
CA LEU A 52 -17.93 2.65 -9.33
C LEU A 52 -16.86 1.98 -8.46
N VAL A 53 -16.82 0.65 -8.46
CA VAL A 53 -15.86 -0.09 -7.63
C VAL A 53 -14.43 0.13 -8.13
N TYR A 54 -14.21 0.14 -9.45
CA TYR A 54 -12.91 0.42 -10.04
C TYR A 54 -12.38 1.81 -9.61
N MET A 55 -13.19 2.86 -9.72
CA MET A 55 -12.80 4.20 -9.30
C MET A 55 -12.52 4.26 -7.79
N MET A 56 -13.42 3.72 -6.96
CA MET A 56 -13.27 3.70 -5.52
C MET A 56 -11.99 2.99 -5.09
N MET A 57 -11.71 1.81 -5.63
CA MET A 57 -10.51 1.04 -5.30
C MET A 57 -9.24 1.73 -5.76
N ASN A 58 -9.22 2.35 -6.95
CA ASN A 58 -8.05 3.09 -7.42
C ASN A 58 -7.78 4.37 -6.61
N ILE A 59 -8.81 5.01 -6.06
CA ILE A 59 -8.62 6.14 -5.12
C ILE A 59 -7.99 5.62 -3.81
N ILE A 60 -8.49 4.51 -3.26
CA ILE A 60 -8.02 3.93 -2.01
C ILE A 60 -6.56 3.47 -2.13
N TYR A 61 -6.21 2.75 -3.19
CA TYR A 61 -4.88 2.16 -3.38
C TYR A 61 -3.87 3.07 -4.09
N GLY A 62 -4.29 4.26 -4.54
CA GLY A 62 -3.41 5.22 -5.21
C GLY A 62 -2.94 4.75 -6.59
N GLY A 63 -3.77 4.00 -7.33
CA GLY A 63 -3.47 3.54 -8.70
C GLY A 63 -3.31 4.70 -9.70
N PHE A 64 -3.84 5.87 -9.38
CA PHE A 64 -3.81 7.05 -10.26
C PHE A 64 -2.51 7.87 -10.22
N ASP A 65 -1.49 7.44 -9.45
CA ASP A 65 -0.21 8.16 -9.30
C ASP A 65 0.83 7.82 -10.40
N ILE A 66 0.36 7.62 -11.66
CA ILE A 66 1.22 7.40 -12.82
C ILE A 66 2.12 8.62 -13.02
N GLY A 67 3.42 8.40 -13.28
CA GLY A 67 4.43 9.46 -13.39
C GLY A 67 5.04 9.92 -12.06
N LYS A 68 4.36 9.69 -10.92
CA LYS A 68 4.84 10.05 -9.58
C LYS A 68 5.49 8.89 -8.84
N ARG A 69 5.05 7.65 -9.10
CA ARG A 69 5.53 6.43 -8.45
C ARG A 69 6.25 5.52 -9.44
N LYS A 70 7.07 4.60 -8.92
CA LYS A 70 7.65 3.51 -9.71
C LYS A 70 6.55 2.59 -10.25
N SER A 71 6.81 1.92 -11.39
CA SER A 71 5.82 1.04 -12.06
C SER A 71 5.28 -0.06 -11.15
N LYS A 72 6.13 -0.72 -10.34
CA LYS A 72 5.71 -1.85 -9.48
C LYS A 72 4.61 -1.50 -8.48
N PRO A 73 4.72 -0.43 -7.64
CA PRO A 73 3.62 -0.03 -6.75
C PRO A 73 2.31 0.28 -7.50
N ILE A 74 2.38 0.90 -8.68
CA ILE A 74 1.22 1.22 -9.50
C ILE A 74 0.55 -0.06 -9.99
N ILE A 75 1.35 -1.04 -10.48
CA ILE A 75 0.83 -2.35 -10.90
C ILE A 75 0.10 -3.04 -9.75
N TYR A 76 0.69 -3.10 -8.55
CA TYR A 76 0.04 -3.72 -7.39
C TYR A 76 -1.28 -3.03 -7.04
N SER A 77 -1.34 -1.70 -7.10
CA SER A 77 -2.57 -0.95 -6.86
C SER A 77 -3.66 -1.29 -7.88
N PHE A 78 -3.33 -1.31 -9.18
CA PHE A 78 -4.31 -1.66 -10.21
C PHE A 78 -4.74 -3.12 -10.16
N VAL A 79 -3.81 -4.05 -9.95
CA VAL A 79 -4.11 -5.49 -9.83
C VAL A 79 -5.07 -5.74 -8.68
N LEU A 80 -4.83 -5.12 -7.52
CA LEU A 80 -5.71 -5.24 -6.37
C LEU A 80 -7.07 -4.55 -6.61
N SER A 81 -7.07 -3.39 -7.26
CA SER A 81 -8.31 -2.68 -7.62
C SER A 81 -9.18 -3.51 -8.56
N VAL A 82 -8.60 -4.09 -9.61
CA VAL A 82 -9.32 -4.91 -10.58
C VAL A 82 -9.82 -6.21 -9.95
N PHE A 83 -9.06 -6.83 -9.03
CA PHE A 83 -9.51 -8.01 -8.28
C PHE A 83 -10.85 -7.78 -7.58
N PHE A 84 -10.96 -6.72 -6.79
CA PHE A 84 -12.21 -6.40 -6.10
C PHE A 84 -13.30 -5.96 -7.07
N THR A 85 -12.95 -5.26 -8.13
CA THR A 85 -13.87 -4.80 -9.16
C THR A 85 -14.53 -5.97 -9.88
N ASP A 86 -13.72 -6.95 -10.30
CA ASP A 86 -14.20 -8.13 -11.02
C ASP A 86 -15.12 -9.00 -10.15
N ILE A 87 -14.74 -9.22 -8.88
CA ILE A 87 -15.58 -9.96 -7.94
C ILE A 87 -16.93 -9.26 -7.78
N ALA A 88 -16.94 -7.95 -7.54
CA ALA A 88 -18.16 -7.20 -7.35
C ALA A 88 -19.03 -7.20 -8.63
N ALA A 89 -18.45 -6.87 -9.78
CA ALA A 89 -19.17 -6.84 -11.05
C ALA A 89 -19.75 -8.22 -11.42
N HIS A 90 -18.95 -9.28 -11.24
CA HIS A 90 -19.40 -10.65 -11.49
C HIS A 90 -20.52 -11.06 -10.54
N PHE A 91 -20.42 -10.75 -9.25
CA PHE A 91 -21.46 -11.03 -8.26
C PHE A 91 -22.79 -10.35 -8.63
N PHE A 92 -22.75 -9.08 -8.99
CA PHE A 92 -23.95 -8.36 -9.45
C PHE A 92 -24.49 -8.91 -10.75
N MET A 93 -23.64 -9.31 -11.71
CA MET A 93 -24.06 -10.01 -12.92
C MET A 93 -24.82 -11.31 -12.59
N CYS A 94 -24.30 -12.13 -11.67
CA CYS A 94 -24.97 -13.36 -11.24
C CYS A 94 -26.32 -13.08 -10.57
N ILE A 95 -26.43 -12.00 -9.76
CA ILE A 95 -27.73 -11.58 -9.20
C ILE A 95 -28.72 -11.21 -10.32
N MET A 96 -28.29 -10.46 -11.32
CA MET A 96 -29.15 -10.08 -12.44
C MET A 96 -29.58 -11.30 -13.29
N ASN A 97 -28.75 -12.34 -13.34
CA ASN A 97 -29.02 -13.58 -14.06
C ASN A 97 -30.06 -14.49 -13.37
N ILE A 98 -30.37 -14.25 -12.08
CA ILE A 98 -31.35 -15.06 -11.33
C ILE A 98 -32.69 -15.16 -12.10
N THR A 99 -33.21 -14.04 -12.58
CA THR A 99 -34.50 -13.98 -13.27
C THR A 99 -34.38 -14.24 -14.76
N VAL A 100 -33.28 -13.82 -15.39
CA VAL A 100 -33.12 -13.86 -16.86
C VAL A 100 -32.67 -15.24 -17.38
N VAL A 101 -31.82 -15.93 -16.58
CA VAL A 101 -31.16 -17.18 -17.01
C VAL A 101 -31.58 -18.37 -16.16
N HIS A 102 -31.73 -18.18 -14.84
CA HIS A 102 -31.79 -19.29 -13.88
C HIS A 102 -33.17 -19.49 -13.21
N ASN A 103 -34.25 -18.95 -13.78
CA ASN A 103 -35.62 -19.18 -13.30
C ASN A 103 -35.81 -19.01 -11.78
N GLY A 104 -35.24 -17.93 -11.24
CA GLY A 104 -35.36 -17.58 -9.80
C GLY A 104 -34.32 -18.21 -8.89
N LYS A 105 -33.35 -18.98 -9.40
CA LYS A 105 -32.28 -19.58 -8.57
C LYS A 105 -30.98 -18.78 -8.70
N PHE A 106 -30.28 -18.56 -7.59
CA PHE A 106 -28.94 -17.99 -7.63
C PHE A 106 -27.93 -19.06 -8.06
N VAL A 107 -27.16 -18.78 -9.10
CA VAL A 107 -26.05 -19.60 -9.58
C VAL A 107 -24.82 -18.69 -9.71
N TYR A 108 -23.68 -19.17 -9.23
CA TYR A 108 -22.41 -18.47 -9.43
C TYR A 108 -21.81 -18.89 -10.76
N ASP A 109 -22.08 -18.10 -11.79
CA ASP A 109 -21.81 -18.42 -13.19
C ASP A 109 -20.31 -18.38 -13.52
N TYR A 110 -19.78 -19.47 -14.04
CA TYR A 110 -18.45 -19.55 -14.65
C TYR A 110 -17.27 -18.95 -13.82
N PRO A 111 -16.99 -19.42 -12.59
CA PRO A 111 -15.91 -18.87 -11.76
C PRO A 111 -14.50 -18.98 -12.39
N LEU A 112 -14.26 -20.02 -13.21
CA LEU A 112 -13.01 -20.17 -13.95
C LEU A 112 -12.84 -19.09 -15.03
N LEU A 113 -13.95 -18.61 -15.60
CA LEU A 113 -13.91 -17.52 -16.56
C LEU A 113 -13.54 -16.20 -15.90
N LEU A 114 -13.98 -15.99 -14.66
CA LEU A 114 -13.57 -14.85 -13.82
C LEU A 114 -12.05 -14.85 -13.57
N LEU A 115 -11.50 -16.01 -13.24
CA LEU A 115 -10.05 -16.15 -13.05
C LEU A 115 -9.28 -15.86 -14.36
N LEU A 116 -9.77 -16.37 -15.49
CA LEU A 116 -9.18 -16.09 -16.82
C LEU A 116 -9.22 -14.59 -17.14
N THR A 117 -10.37 -13.93 -16.90
CA THR A 117 -10.54 -12.49 -17.08
C THR A 117 -9.49 -11.72 -16.28
N TYR A 118 -9.36 -12.05 -15.00
CA TYR A 118 -8.40 -11.43 -14.11
C TYR A 118 -6.94 -11.61 -14.56
N ILE A 119 -6.55 -12.79 -15.02
CA ILE A 119 -5.19 -13.05 -15.54
C ILE A 119 -4.89 -12.19 -16.77
N ILE A 120 -5.86 -12.09 -17.72
CA ILE A 120 -5.69 -11.25 -18.91
C ILE A 120 -5.58 -9.78 -18.54
N GLN A 121 -6.40 -9.31 -17.60
CA GLN A 121 -6.34 -7.93 -17.11
C GLN A 121 -5.01 -7.62 -16.41
N ILE A 122 -4.45 -8.55 -15.60
CA ILE A 122 -3.11 -8.40 -15.01
C ILE A 122 -2.07 -8.19 -16.12
N PHE A 123 -2.10 -9.00 -17.16
CA PHE A 123 -1.18 -8.84 -18.30
C PHE A 123 -1.30 -7.46 -18.95
N ILE A 124 -2.53 -7.01 -19.21
CA ILE A 124 -2.80 -5.66 -19.76
C ILE A 124 -2.27 -4.57 -18.82
N ILE A 125 -2.55 -4.65 -17.53
CA ILE A 125 -2.08 -3.69 -16.52
C ILE A 125 -0.56 -3.60 -16.53
N VAL A 126 0.14 -4.74 -16.57
CA VAL A 126 1.61 -4.78 -16.60
C VAL A 126 2.15 -4.10 -17.86
N VAL A 127 1.68 -4.53 -19.04
CA VAL A 127 2.12 -3.97 -20.33
C VAL A 127 1.83 -2.47 -20.40
N PHE A 128 0.62 -2.07 -20.01
CA PHE A 128 0.17 -0.69 -20.07
C PHE A 128 0.95 0.21 -19.09
N THR A 129 1.21 -0.26 -17.87
CA THR A 129 1.93 0.51 -16.86
C THR A 129 3.40 0.69 -17.24
N TYR A 130 4.08 -0.36 -17.71
CA TYR A 130 5.47 -0.24 -18.16
C TYR A 130 5.58 0.59 -19.44
N GLY A 131 4.70 0.35 -20.42
CA GLY A 131 4.65 1.13 -21.66
C GLY A 131 4.32 2.59 -21.40
N GLY A 132 3.32 2.86 -20.57
CA GLY A 132 2.92 4.21 -20.19
C GLY A 132 4.00 4.98 -19.44
N ASN A 133 4.66 4.35 -18.47
CA ASN A 133 5.78 4.97 -17.77
C ASN A 133 6.99 5.20 -18.70
N TYR A 134 7.25 4.27 -19.64
CA TYR A 134 8.30 4.46 -20.63
C TYR A 134 8.03 5.69 -21.50
N LEU A 135 6.81 5.80 -22.05
CA LEU A 135 6.40 6.95 -22.88
C LEU A 135 6.42 8.25 -22.08
N TYR A 136 5.90 8.21 -20.85
CA TYR A 136 5.88 9.40 -19.97
C TYR A 136 7.30 9.94 -19.70
N PHE A 137 8.22 9.08 -19.26
CA PHE A 137 9.58 9.48 -18.93
C PHE A 137 10.47 9.72 -20.17
N SER A 138 10.07 9.24 -21.34
CA SER A 138 10.72 9.58 -22.60
C SER A 138 10.33 10.98 -23.08
N ALA A 139 9.09 11.39 -22.79
CA ALA A 139 8.56 12.71 -23.19
C ALA A 139 8.88 13.83 -22.18
N ASN A 140 9.04 13.49 -20.90
CA ASN A 140 9.28 14.45 -19.82
C ASN A 140 10.72 14.33 -19.30
N LYS A 141 11.44 15.44 -19.28
CA LYS A 141 12.76 15.54 -18.64
C LYS A 141 12.59 15.42 -17.12
N PRO A 142 13.58 14.85 -16.40
CA PRO A 142 13.60 14.88 -14.95
C PRO A 142 13.49 16.32 -14.42
N HIS A 143 12.80 16.51 -13.31
CA HIS A 143 12.70 17.80 -12.64
C HIS A 143 14.05 18.16 -12.05
N ASP A 144 14.56 19.35 -12.39
CA ASP A 144 15.75 19.89 -11.74
C ASP A 144 15.42 20.20 -10.27
N SER A 145 16.16 19.58 -9.39
CA SER A 145 15.84 19.53 -7.96
C SER A 145 17.02 19.97 -7.12
N ILE A 146 16.75 20.70 -6.05
CA ILE A 146 17.75 21.07 -5.05
C ILE A 146 17.40 20.47 -3.70
N ILE A 147 18.43 20.19 -2.91
CA ILE A 147 18.29 19.78 -1.52
C ILE A 147 18.65 20.96 -0.63
N ILE A 148 17.74 21.36 0.27
CA ILE A 148 17.99 22.40 1.26
C ILE A 148 18.19 21.74 2.62
N THR A 149 19.32 22.04 3.27
CA THR A 149 19.72 21.43 4.54
C THR A 149 20.54 22.38 5.41
N ARG A 150 20.85 21.96 6.65
CA ARG A 150 21.77 22.69 7.53
C ARG A 150 23.23 22.41 7.16
N LYS A 151 24.11 23.36 7.42
CA LYS A 151 25.54 23.16 7.26
C LYS A 151 26.06 22.08 8.23
N GLY A 152 26.79 21.09 7.70
CA GLY A 152 27.34 19.97 8.47
C GLY A 152 26.50 18.67 8.43
N GLU A 153 25.32 18.67 7.83
CA GLU A 153 24.51 17.46 7.65
C GLU A 153 25.06 16.57 6.54
N GLN A 154 25.06 15.25 6.78
CA GLN A 154 25.43 14.27 5.76
C GLN A 154 24.28 14.02 4.79
N THR A 155 24.40 14.50 3.58
CA THR A 155 23.35 14.41 2.53
C THR A 155 23.49 13.19 1.62
N ASP A 156 24.58 12.42 1.71
CA ASP A 156 24.85 11.26 0.83
C ASP A 156 23.74 10.22 0.88
N SER A 157 23.17 9.99 2.06
CA SER A 157 22.08 9.03 2.24
C SER A 157 20.83 9.44 1.47
N ILE A 158 20.43 10.71 1.54
CA ILE A 158 19.23 11.20 0.84
C ILE A 158 19.47 11.30 -0.67
N ILE A 159 20.66 11.75 -1.09
CA ILE A 159 21.07 11.82 -2.49
C ILE A 159 21.01 10.42 -3.11
N SER A 160 21.55 9.40 -2.43
CA SER A 160 21.51 8.02 -2.91
C SER A 160 20.08 7.48 -3.02
N LYS A 161 19.19 7.84 -2.11
CA LYS A 161 17.77 7.45 -2.12
C LYS A 161 17.02 8.13 -3.25
N ILE A 162 17.16 9.44 -3.44
CA ILE A 162 16.55 10.17 -4.55
C ILE A 162 17.16 9.72 -5.88
N GLY A 163 18.44 9.42 -5.91
CA GLY A 163 19.14 8.89 -7.10
C GLY A 163 18.58 7.57 -7.65
N ARG A 164 17.77 6.82 -6.86
CA ARG A 164 16.98 5.69 -7.36
C ARG A 164 15.79 6.10 -8.23
N TYR A 165 15.48 7.40 -8.29
CA TYR A 165 14.38 8.02 -9.04
C TYR A 165 14.91 8.98 -10.12
N LYS A 166 16.07 8.64 -10.75
CA LYS A 166 16.76 9.47 -11.76
C LYS A 166 15.91 9.90 -12.95
N LYS A 167 14.85 9.16 -13.26
CA LYS A 167 13.90 9.52 -14.32
C LYS A 167 12.93 10.62 -13.90
N GLN A 168 12.78 10.86 -12.60
CA GLN A 168 11.84 11.83 -12.04
C GLN A 168 12.57 13.09 -11.57
N TYR A 169 13.71 12.92 -10.88
CA TYR A 169 14.44 14.02 -10.24
C TYR A 169 15.91 14.00 -10.63
N ASN A 170 16.41 15.18 -10.98
CA ASN A 170 17.81 15.45 -11.21
C ASN A 170 18.31 16.40 -10.12
N ILE A 171 19.10 15.90 -9.16
CA ILE A 171 19.66 16.74 -8.10
C ILE A 171 20.78 17.57 -8.70
N THR A 172 20.57 18.88 -8.78
CA THR A 172 21.55 19.82 -9.35
C THR A 172 22.55 20.29 -8.30
N GLU A 173 22.09 20.63 -7.10
CA GLU A 173 22.95 21.09 -6.02
C GLU A 173 22.32 20.86 -4.64
N THR A 174 23.19 20.89 -3.60
CA THR A 174 22.78 20.97 -2.19
C THR A 174 23.03 22.38 -1.70
N VAL A 175 21.99 23.01 -1.17
CA VAL A 175 21.99 24.40 -0.71
C VAL A 175 21.85 24.42 0.82
N PHE A 176 22.57 25.28 1.49
CA PHE A 176 22.42 25.45 2.93
C PHE A 176 21.40 26.55 3.25
N ILE A 177 20.67 26.35 4.34
CA ILE A 177 19.59 27.27 4.75
C ILE A 177 20.03 28.74 4.92
N ASN A 178 21.31 28.96 5.26
CA ASN A 178 21.88 30.30 5.46
C ASN A 178 22.54 30.86 4.17
N ASP A 179 22.31 30.26 3.02
CA ASP A 179 22.86 30.76 1.75
C ASP A 179 22.14 32.06 1.36
N PRO A 180 22.87 33.17 1.14
CA PRO A 180 22.25 34.44 0.77
C PRO A 180 21.51 34.41 -0.58
N ASP A 181 21.88 33.48 -1.46
CA ASP A 181 21.24 33.31 -2.77
C ASP A 181 20.19 32.19 -2.82
N ILE A 182 19.74 31.69 -1.67
CA ILE A 182 18.82 30.55 -1.58
C ILE A 182 17.53 30.76 -2.40
N LEU A 183 16.93 31.94 -2.37
CA LEU A 183 15.71 32.26 -3.13
C LEU A 183 15.93 32.18 -4.64
N LYS A 184 17.07 32.72 -5.14
CA LYS A 184 17.41 32.60 -6.56
C LYS A 184 17.62 31.15 -7.00
N LYS A 185 18.14 30.32 -6.12
CA LYS A 185 18.33 28.87 -6.38
C LYS A 185 17.01 28.12 -6.38
N ILE A 186 16.10 28.47 -5.45
CA ILE A 186 14.72 27.95 -5.43
C ILE A 186 14.00 28.31 -6.74
N ASP A 187 14.14 29.53 -7.23
CA ASP A 187 13.48 29.96 -8.46
C ASP A 187 13.91 29.16 -9.69
N LYS A 188 15.17 28.76 -9.76
CA LYS A 188 15.72 27.97 -10.87
C LYS A 188 15.31 26.49 -10.80
N ALA A 189 15.04 25.94 -9.62
CA ALA A 189 14.67 24.54 -9.44
C ALA A 189 13.18 24.31 -9.75
N ASP A 190 12.84 23.11 -10.22
CA ASP A 190 11.43 22.66 -10.36
C ASP A 190 10.91 22.08 -9.05
N SER A 191 11.77 21.37 -8.29
CA SER A 191 11.40 20.68 -7.04
C SER A 191 12.42 20.94 -5.93
N ILE A 192 11.95 21.04 -4.69
CA ILE A 192 12.76 21.34 -3.52
C ILE A 192 12.60 20.21 -2.49
N PHE A 193 13.72 19.67 -2.01
CA PHE A 193 13.77 18.67 -0.96
C PHE A 193 14.33 19.31 0.32
N PHE A 194 13.48 19.49 1.32
CA PHE A 194 13.90 19.91 2.65
C PHE A 194 14.36 18.70 3.45
N TYR A 195 15.62 18.69 3.83
CA TYR A 195 16.22 17.58 4.55
C TYR A 195 16.80 18.01 5.90
N ASN A 196 16.39 17.32 6.97
CA ASN A 196 16.84 17.60 8.36
C ASN A 196 16.65 19.06 8.80
N LEU A 197 15.56 19.71 8.36
CA LEU A 197 15.17 21.03 8.81
C LEU A 197 14.05 20.91 9.86
N SER A 198 14.09 21.75 10.88
CA SER A 198 12.97 21.88 11.81
C SER A 198 11.74 22.52 11.15
N VAL A 199 10.57 22.31 11.75
CA VAL A 199 9.31 22.86 11.22
C VAL A 199 9.36 24.39 11.00
N PRO A 200 9.90 25.21 11.95
CA PRO A 200 10.00 26.65 11.74
C PRO A 200 10.89 27.04 10.56
N GLU A 201 12.06 26.39 10.42
CA GLU A 201 13.00 26.68 9.32
C GLU A 201 12.41 26.30 7.96
N ARG A 202 11.77 25.16 7.89
CA ARG A 202 11.09 24.69 6.67
C ARG A 202 9.95 25.63 6.29
N ASN A 203 9.10 25.99 7.23
CA ASN A 203 7.92 26.80 6.97
C ASN A 203 8.25 28.19 6.45
N ALA A 204 9.42 28.74 6.81
CA ALA A 204 9.89 30.01 6.26
C ALA A 204 9.99 29.99 4.72
N PHE A 205 10.28 28.84 4.11
CA PHE A 205 10.42 28.71 2.65
C PHE A 205 9.20 28.06 1.99
N VAL A 206 8.38 27.33 2.73
CA VAL A 206 7.21 26.62 2.16
C VAL A 206 6.24 27.61 1.49
N GLU A 207 5.96 28.72 2.16
CA GLU A 207 5.08 29.77 1.62
C GLU A 207 5.64 30.36 0.31
N TYR A 208 6.93 30.69 0.28
CA TYR A 208 7.59 31.17 -0.92
C TYR A 208 7.53 30.15 -2.06
N CYS A 209 7.88 28.89 -1.78
CA CYS A 209 7.82 27.82 -2.78
C CYS A 209 6.40 27.61 -3.31
N TYR A 210 5.38 27.72 -2.45
CA TYR A 210 3.98 27.60 -2.83
C TYR A 210 3.58 28.71 -3.81
N HIS A 211 3.95 29.97 -3.53
CA HIS A 211 3.69 31.10 -4.44
C HIS A 211 4.41 30.96 -5.77
N CYS A 212 5.63 30.42 -5.76
CA CYS A 212 6.42 30.14 -6.96
C CYS A 212 5.99 28.86 -7.69
N LYS A 213 4.95 28.14 -7.21
CA LYS A 213 4.44 26.87 -7.78
C LYS A 213 5.53 25.81 -7.92
N LYS A 214 6.38 25.67 -6.90
CA LYS A 214 7.43 24.65 -6.84
C LYS A 214 6.92 23.41 -6.09
N ASP A 215 7.33 22.22 -6.55
CA ASP A 215 7.05 20.98 -5.83
C ASP A 215 7.95 20.88 -4.59
N ILE A 216 7.35 20.61 -3.43
CA ILE A 216 8.05 20.55 -2.14
C ILE A 216 7.97 19.15 -1.56
N TYR A 217 9.11 18.66 -1.08
CA TYR A 217 9.26 17.35 -0.42
C TYR A 217 9.96 17.56 0.91
N TYR A 218 9.41 16.99 1.99
CA TYR A 218 10.00 17.07 3.32
C TYR A 218 9.65 15.84 4.17
N SER A 219 10.46 15.59 5.19
CA SER A 219 10.18 14.55 6.17
C SER A 219 9.00 14.94 7.04
N VAL A 220 8.02 14.04 7.18
CA VAL A 220 6.81 14.28 7.97
C VAL A 220 7.17 14.21 9.46
N GLU A 221 6.86 15.26 10.22
CA GLU A 221 6.96 15.30 11.67
C GLU A 221 5.60 15.07 12.35
N LEU A 222 5.61 14.89 13.68
CA LEU A 222 4.37 14.59 14.42
C LEU A 222 3.33 15.71 14.27
N SER A 223 3.75 16.96 14.24
CA SER A 223 2.88 18.13 14.00
C SER A 223 2.18 18.08 12.64
N ASP A 224 2.87 17.61 11.60
CA ASP A 224 2.30 17.45 10.25
C ASP A 224 1.24 16.34 10.25
N ILE A 225 1.51 15.22 10.93
CA ILE A 225 0.54 14.10 11.07
C ILE A 225 -0.72 14.57 11.80
N VAL A 226 -0.55 15.31 12.90
CA VAL A 226 -1.67 15.86 13.67
C VAL A 226 -2.50 16.82 12.80
N SER A 227 -1.83 17.66 12.01
CA SER A 227 -2.49 18.61 11.11
C SER A 227 -3.27 17.93 9.98
N LEU A 228 -2.75 16.81 9.44
CA LEU A 228 -3.43 16.02 8.40
C LEU A 228 -4.72 15.35 8.91
N GLY A 229 -4.76 14.96 10.19
CA GLY A 229 -5.94 14.36 10.84
C GLY A 229 -6.92 15.38 11.44
N SER A 230 -6.68 16.67 11.26
CA SER A 230 -7.47 17.73 11.86
C SER A 230 -8.63 18.18 10.98
N HIS A 231 -9.67 18.76 11.60
CA HIS A 231 -10.84 19.32 10.93
C HIS A 231 -10.95 20.81 11.18
N ARG A 232 -11.42 21.57 10.18
CA ARG A 232 -11.74 22.98 10.38
C ARG A 232 -13.03 23.12 11.17
N VAL A 233 -13.01 23.90 12.23
CA VAL A 233 -14.17 24.27 13.04
C VAL A 233 -14.28 25.79 13.05
N TYR A 234 -15.48 26.30 12.90
CA TYR A 234 -15.74 27.72 12.90
C TYR A 234 -16.38 28.12 14.23
N PHE A 235 -15.79 29.12 14.88
CA PHE A 235 -16.35 29.81 16.03
C PHE A 235 -16.71 31.21 15.56
N ASP A 236 -17.97 31.41 15.23
CA ASP A 236 -18.50 32.58 14.51
C ASP A 236 -17.69 32.79 13.19
N ASP A 237 -16.98 33.90 13.07
CA ASP A 237 -16.19 34.29 11.92
C ASP A 237 -14.74 33.79 11.98
N LYS A 238 -14.32 33.14 13.07
CA LYS A 238 -12.96 32.61 13.23
C LYS A 238 -12.88 31.14 12.86
N SER A 239 -12.06 30.84 11.84
CA SER A 239 -11.68 29.47 11.50
C SER A 239 -10.57 28.96 12.43
N MET A 240 -10.80 27.86 13.09
CA MET A 240 -9.82 27.16 13.94
C MET A 240 -9.62 25.72 13.46
N VAL A 241 -8.47 25.15 13.78
CA VAL A 241 -8.15 23.75 13.48
C VAL A 241 -8.37 22.94 14.74
N TYR A 242 -9.29 21.98 14.68
CA TYR A 242 -9.51 20.99 15.73
C TYR A 242 -8.78 19.71 15.41
N ALA A 243 -7.76 19.39 16.21
CA ALA A 243 -7.00 18.16 16.12
C ALA A 243 -7.44 17.20 17.25
N PRO A 244 -8.33 16.24 16.99
CA PRO A 244 -8.76 15.30 18.02
C PRO A 244 -7.60 14.35 18.37
N VAL A 245 -7.11 14.44 19.59
CA VAL A 245 -6.20 13.44 20.18
C VAL A 245 -7.05 12.28 20.73
N LYS A 246 -7.82 11.63 19.85
CA LYS A 246 -8.66 10.50 20.25
C LYS A 246 -8.14 9.24 19.56
N GLY A 247 -8.08 8.15 20.33
CA GLY A 247 -7.94 6.81 19.78
C GLY A 247 -9.13 6.45 18.88
N LEU A 248 -9.15 5.24 18.37
CA LEU A 248 -10.24 4.73 17.54
C LEU A 248 -11.60 4.88 18.26
N THR A 249 -12.64 5.31 17.53
CA THR A 249 -14.03 5.30 18.04
C THR A 249 -14.48 3.86 18.34
N PHE A 250 -15.61 3.72 19.04
CA PHE A 250 -16.14 2.39 19.32
C PHE A 250 -16.42 1.60 18.03
N GLU A 251 -17.06 2.23 17.05
CA GLU A 251 -17.39 1.62 15.76
C GLU A 251 -16.11 1.20 15.01
N GLN A 252 -15.10 2.07 14.98
CA GLN A 252 -13.82 1.78 14.36
C GLN A 252 -13.10 0.60 15.05
N ARG A 253 -13.19 0.50 16.38
CA ARG A 253 -12.64 -0.63 17.14
C ARG A 253 -13.36 -1.94 16.81
N VAL A 254 -14.68 -1.91 16.70
CA VAL A 254 -15.49 -3.08 16.34
C VAL A 254 -15.15 -3.54 14.92
N ILE A 255 -15.15 -2.64 13.94
CA ILE A 255 -14.81 -2.96 12.54
C ILE A 255 -13.39 -3.50 12.47
N LYS A 256 -12.43 -2.84 13.11
CA LYS A 256 -11.04 -3.30 13.18
C LYS A 256 -10.97 -4.71 13.77
N ARG A 257 -11.70 -4.98 14.84
CA ARG A 257 -11.70 -6.30 15.50
C ARG A 257 -12.26 -7.38 14.59
N ILE A 258 -13.36 -7.11 13.89
CA ILE A 258 -13.93 -8.04 12.91
C ILE A 258 -12.91 -8.33 11.81
N MET A 259 -12.26 -7.31 11.27
CA MET A 259 -11.21 -7.49 10.24
C MET A 259 -10.04 -8.32 10.78
N ASP A 260 -9.55 -8.04 11.98
CA ASP A 260 -8.47 -8.80 12.61
C ASP A 260 -8.83 -10.30 12.74
N LEU A 261 -10.07 -10.60 13.19
CA LEU A 261 -10.54 -11.98 13.35
C LEU A 261 -10.70 -12.70 12.00
N VAL A 262 -11.27 -12.02 11.00
CA VAL A 262 -11.45 -12.57 9.64
C VAL A 262 -10.09 -12.87 9.02
N ILE A 263 -9.17 -11.91 9.02
CA ILE A 263 -7.85 -12.08 8.40
C ILE A 263 -7.03 -13.14 9.16
N ALA A 264 -7.05 -13.13 10.50
CA ALA A 264 -6.33 -14.13 11.28
C ALA A 264 -6.92 -15.54 11.11
N GLY A 265 -8.25 -15.67 11.05
CA GLY A 265 -8.92 -16.95 10.84
C GLY A 265 -8.60 -17.54 9.46
N PHE A 266 -8.78 -16.76 8.39
CA PHE A 266 -8.40 -17.18 7.03
C PHE A 266 -6.89 -17.45 6.94
N GLY A 267 -6.06 -16.59 7.55
CA GLY A 267 -4.62 -16.79 7.60
C GLY A 267 -4.23 -18.12 8.21
N LEU A 268 -4.80 -18.51 9.34
CA LEU A 268 -4.55 -19.81 9.98
C LEU A 268 -5.01 -20.99 9.12
N ILE A 269 -6.17 -20.89 8.47
CA ILE A 269 -6.67 -21.95 7.58
C ILE A 269 -5.70 -22.15 6.40
N ILE A 270 -5.35 -21.08 5.71
CA ILE A 270 -4.46 -21.13 4.53
C ILE A 270 -3.05 -21.61 4.92
N THR A 271 -2.53 -21.14 6.05
CA THR A 271 -1.18 -21.50 6.49
C THR A 271 -1.11 -22.79 7.30
N SER A 272 -2.23 -23.46 7.56
CA SER A 272 -2.27 -24.73 8.36
C SER A 272 -1.34 -25.82 7.84
N PRO A 273 -1.17 -26.07 6.52
CA PRO A 273 -0.18 -27.04 6.05
C PRO A 273 1.25 -26.64 6.39
N ILE A 274 1.56 -25.32 6.30
CA ILE A 274 2.89 -24.77 6.64
C ILE A 274 3.14 -24.96 8.15
N PHE A 275 2.12 -24.73 8.99
CA PHE A 275 2.20 -24.97 10.43
C PHE A 275 2.57 -26.43 10.73
N LEU A 276 1.89 -27.37 10.09
CA LEU A 276 2.11 -28.80 10.32
C LEU A 276 3.53 -29.22 9.90
N ILE A 277 3.95 -28.82 8.71
CA ILE A 277 5.29 -29.12 8.19
C ILE A 277 6.37 -28.49 9.09
N THR A 278 6.20 -27.22 9.46
CA THR A 278 7.16 -26.52 10.33
C THR A 278 7.24 -27.17 11.71
N ALA A 279 6.09 -27.51 12.31
CA ALA A 279 6.04 -28.20 13.60
C ALA A 279 6.76 -29.56 13.56
N LEU A 280 6.54 -30.31 12.49
CA LEU A 280 7.20 -31.62 12.27
C LEU A 280 8.71 -31.45 12.10
N CYS A 281 9.17 -30.49 11.28
CA CYS A 281 10.60 -30.23 11.09
C CYS A 281 11.29 -29.84 12.40
N ILE A 282 10.69 -28.95 13.20
CA ILE A 282 11.25 -28.56 14.51
C ILE A 282 11.30 -29.78 15.45
N LYS A 283 10.25 -30.59 15.47
CA LYS A 283 10.18 -31.77 16.35
C LYS A 283 11.18 -32.83 15.97
N LEU A 284 11.43 -33.04 14.69
CA LEU A 284 12.39 -34.03 14.18
C LEU A 284 13.86 -33.58 14.33
N GLU A 285 14.12 -32.28 14.38
CA GLU A 285 15.49 -31.75 14.44
C GLU A 285 16.12 -31.96 15.83
N ASP A 286 15.38 -31.69 16.92
CA ASP A 286 15.93 -31.74 18.28
C ASP A 286 14.94 -32.25 19.37
N GLY A 287 13.74 -32.72 18.98
CA GLY A 287 12.74 -33.28 19.89
C GLY A 287 12.05 -32.29 20.84
N GLY A 288 12.50 -31.04 20.90
CA GLY A 288 12.02 -30.06 21.86
C GLY A 288 10.64 -29.43 21.53
N PRO A 289 10.20 -28.40 22.27
CA PRO A 289 8.90 -27.76 22.06
C PRO A 289 8.86 -27.04 20.71
N VAL A 290 7.70 -27.12 20.02
CA VAL A 290 7.48 -26.50 18.72
C VAL A 290 7.36 -24.98 18.83
N PHE A 291 6.69 -24.52 19.89
CA PHE A 291 6.43 -23.09 20.12
C PHE A 291 7.36 -22.51 21.19
N TYR A 292 7.73 -21.26 20.96
CA TYR A 292 8.42 -20.39 21.90
C TYR A 292 7.50 -19.26 22.31
N LYS A 293 7.46 -18.92 23.58
CA LYS A 293 6.68 -17.80 24.13
C LYS A 293 7.63 -16.70 24.58
N GLN A 294 7.35 -15.47 24.15
CA GLN A 294 8.12 -14.28 24.50
C GLN A 294 7.20 -13.25 25.15
N GLU A 295 7.56 -12.77 26.33
CA GLU A 295 6.83 -11.68 26.97
C GLU A 295 6.97 -10.39 26.20
N ARG A 296 5.84 -9.71 26.01
CA ARG A 296 5.73 -8.39 25.38
C ARG A 296 4.69 -7.56 26.10
N ALA A 297 4.88 -6.25 26.14
CA ALA A 297 3.89 -5.31 26.67
C ALA A 297 2.95 -4.84 25.56
N THR A 298 1.65 -4.77 25.85
CA THR A 298 0.65 -4.09 25.01
C THR A 298 0.81 -2.58 25.10
N TYR A 299 0.09 -1.84 24.26
CA TYR A 299 -0.02 -0.38 24.33
C TYR A 299 -0.40 0.15 25.73
N ALA A 300 -1.25 -0.58 26.47
CA ALA A 300 -1.66 -0.22 27.83
C ALA A 300 -0.72 -0.75 28.93
N GLY A 301 0.47 -1.25 28.59
CA GLY A 301 1.43 -1.80 29.56
C GLY A 301 1.10 -3.20 30.09
N LYS A 302 0.02 -3.83 29.64
CA LYS A 302 -0.33 -5.20 30.00
C LYS A 302 0.65 -6.17 29.35
N ILE A 303 1.25 -7.07 30.13
CA ILE A 303 2.17 -8.11 29.63
C ILE A 303 1.36 -9.27 29.05
N PHE A 304 1.77 -9.76 27.88
CA PHE A 304 1.24 -10.96 27.24
C PHE A 304 2.36 -11.76 26.58
N ASN A 305 2.08 -13.03 26.28
CA ASN A 305 3.04 -13.94 25.66
C ASN A 305 2.80 -14.01 24.14
N VAL A 306 3.73 -13.48 23.35
CA VAL A 306 3.76 -13.66 21.90
C VAL A 306 4.19 -15.09 21.60
N ILE A 307 3.41 -15.79 20.77
CA ILE A 307 3.67 -17.17 20.36
C ILE A 307 4.43 -17.14 19.03
N LYS A 308 5.56 -17.83 18.97
CA LYS A 308 6.36 -18.00 17.75
C LYS A 308 6.76 -19.47 17.58
N PHE A 309 7.11 -19.88 16.36
CA PHE A 309 7.82 -21.14 16.20
C PHE A 309 9.23 -21.00 16.78
N ARG A 310 9.67 -22.05 17.45
CA ARG A 310 11.02 -22.13 17.99
C ARG A 310 12.03 -22.20 16.84
N SER A 311 12.97 -21.28 16.83
CA SER A 311 14.03 -21.17 15.83
C SER A 311 15.44 -21.32 16.40
N MET A 312 15.56 -21.53 17.72
CA MET A 312 16.83 -21.66 18.45
C MET A 312 16.80 -22.87 19.37
N LYS A 313 17.97 -23.42 19.68
CA LYS A 313 18.13 -24.50 20.67
C LYS A 313 17.73 -24.01 22.06
N VAL A 314 17.20 -24.92 22.88
CA VAL A 314 16.92 -24.62 24.29
C VAL A 314 18.25 -24.68 25.04
N GLU A 315 18.72 -23.56 25.56
CA GLU A 315 19.84 -23.52 26.50
C GLU A 315 19.30 -23.32 27.91
N ASP A 316 19.71 -24.18 28.85
CA ASP A 316 19.40 -24.02 30.25
C ASP A 316 20.18 -22.83 30.82
N GLY A 317 19.48 -21.79 31.25
CA GLY A 317 19.98 -20.75 32.17
C GLY A 317 20.77 -19.59 31.57
N SER A 318 20.82 -19.36 30.26
CA SER A 318 21.56 -18.24 29.71
C SER A 318 20.72 -16.95 29.60
N ILE A 319 21.32 -15.87 30.11
CA ILE A 319 20.89 -14.46 30.00
C ILE A 319 20.50 -14.18 28.52
N HIS A 320 19.38 -13.48 28.31
CA HIS A 320 18.88 -13.00 27.01
C HIS A 320 19.91 -12.12 26.28
N LYS A 321 20.89 -12.75 25.60
CA LYS A 321 21.82 -12.04 24.72
C LYS A 321 21.11 -11.68 23.41
N SER A 322 21.29 -10.44 22.93
CA SER A 322 20.85 -10.01 21.61
C SER A 322 21.35 -10.97 20.54
N VAL A 323 20.47 -11.34 19.61
CA VAL A 323 20.76 -12.27 18.52
C VAL A 323 21.60 -11.56 17.45
N THR A 324 22.78 -12.10 17.13
CA THR A 324 23.62 -11.65 16.03
C THR A 324 23.32 -12.40 14.73
N LYS A 325 23.80 -11.88 13.59
CA LYS A 325 23.48 -12.40 12.25
C LYS A 325 23.95 -13.85 12.01
N ASN A 326 24.97 -14.32 12.76
CA ASN A 326 25.56 -15.68 12.69
C ASN A 326 25.60 -16.34 14.07
N ASP A 327 24.43 -16.42 14.73
CA ASP A 327 24.31 -17.02 16.05
C ASP A 327 24.21 -18.55 15.93
N ASP A 328 25.17 -19.27 16.54
CA ASP A 328 25.29 -20.75 16.49
C ASP A 328 24.11 -21.48 17.19
N ARG A 329 23.33 -20.74 17.97
CA ARG A 329 22.12 -21.25 18.62
C ARG A 329 20.96 -21.46 17.66
N ILE A 330 21.02 -20.87 16.45
CA ILE A 330 19.95 -20.97 15.46
C ILE A 330 20.00 -22.38 14.83
N THR A 331 18.88 -23.12 14.91
CA THR A 331 18.75 -24.44 14.29
C THR A 331 18.73 -24.34 12.76
N ARG A 332 18.94 -25.45 12.04
CA ARG A 332 18.87 -25.47 10.56
C ARG A 332 17.47 -25.08 10.07
N THR A 333 16.44 -25.67 10.65
CA THR A 333 15.04 -25.30 10.41
C THR A 333 14.79 -23.83 10.81
N GLY A 334 15.32 -23.40 11.95
CA GLY A 334 15.23 -22.03 12.44
C GLY A 334 15.76 -21.00 11.45
N ARG A 335 16.86 -21.30 10.76
CA ARG A 335 17.44 -20.40 9.73
C ARG A 335 16.48 -20.20 8.55
N ILE A 336 15.80 -21.25 8.13
CA ILE A 336 14.84 -21.21 7.00
C ILE A 336 13.59 -20.43 7.43
N ILE A 337 12.97 -20.80 8.57
CA ILE A 337 11.72 -20.16 9.01
C ILE A 337 11.88 -18.67 9.32
N ARG A 338 13.05 -18.26 9.87
CA ARG A 338 13.37 -16.84 10.08
C ARG A 338 13.58 -16.06 8.77
N LYS A 339 14.20 -16.68 7.76
CA LYS A 339 14.40 -16.06 6.45
C LYS A 339 13.08 -15.69 5.78
N PHE A 340 12.06 -16.54 5.93
CA PHE A 340 10.74 -16.35 5.33
C PHE A 340 9.69 -15.80 6.32
N ARG A 341 10.10 -15.47 7.55
CA ARG A 341 9.23 -15.03 8.64
C ARG A 341 8.09 -16.00 8.99
N ILE A 342 8.27 -17.26 8.70
CA ILE A 342 7.34 -18.34 9.06
C ILE A 342 7.26 -18.48 10.60
N ASP A 343 8.35 -18.18 11.30
CA ASP A 343 8.44 -18.20 12.76
C ASP A 343 7.44 -17.26 13.44
N GLU A 344 6.93 -16.27 12.75
CA GLU A 344 5.96 -15.30 13.27
C GLU A 344 4.49 -15.70 12.99
N LEU A 345 4.22 -16.71 12.14
CA LEU A 345 2.85 -17.14 11.82
C LEU A 345 2.00 -17.51 13.05
N PRO A 346 2.55 -18.14 14.13
CA PRO A 346 1.76 -18.43 15.32
C PRO A 346 1.20 -17.19 16.04
N GLN A 347 1.67 -16.00 15.75
CA GLN A 347 1.11 -14.75 16.28
C GLN A 347 -0.34 -14.53 15.85
N LEU A 348 -0.79 -15.13 14.74
CA LEU A 348 -2.21 -15.14 14.35
C LEU A 348 -3.12 -15.70 15.45
N ILE A 349 -2.61 -16.63 16.26
CA ILE A 349 -3.33 -17.17 17.44
C ILE A 349 -3.48 -16.07 18.51
N ASN A 350 -2.45 -15.25 18.73
CA ASN A 350 -2.53 -14.12 19.65
C ASN A 350 -3.54 -13.07 19.17
N VAL A 351 -3.65 -12.85 17.85
CA VAL A 351 -4.68 -11.97 17.27
C VAL A 351 -6.07 -12.51 17.60
N ILE A 352 -6.33 -13.81 17.41
CA ILE A 352 -7.64 -14.41 17.75
C ILE A 352 -7.93 -14.29 19.25
N LYS A 353 -6.91 -14.46 20.10
CA LYS A 353 -7.02 -14.31 21.57
C LYS A 353 -7.21 -12.87 22.05
N SER A 354 -7.14 -11.89 21.16
CA SER A 354 -7.21 -10.45 21.49
C SER A 354 -5.99 -9.90 22.24
N ASP A 355 -4.87 -10.61 22.22
CA ASP A 355 -3.63 -10.12 22.84
C ASP A 355 -2.97 -9.04 21.98
N MET A 356 -3.17 -9.11 20.66
CA MET A 356 -2.61 -8.16 19.68
C MET A 356 -3.54 -8.00 18.46
N SER A 357 -3.23 -7.04 17.61
CA SER A 357 -3.88 -6.81 16.33
C SER A 357 -2.93 -7.10 15.18
N ILE A 358 -3.47 -7.35 13.97
CA ILE A 358 -2.64 -7.54 12.76
C ILE A 358 -1.88 -6.26 12.41
N VAL A 359 -2.51 -5.10 12.58
CA VAL A 359 -1.91 -3.79 12.30
C VAL A 359 -2.09 -2.89 13.51
N GLY A 360 -0.99 -2.31 13.93
CA GLY A 360 -0.93 -1.40 15.07
C GLY A 360 -0.39 -2.07 16.34
N PRO A 361 -0.09 -1.25 17.36
CA PRO A 361 0.39 -1.74 18.64
C PRO A 361 -0.67 -2.52 19.39
#